data_219659e3c63acdd92560a64c819bb9ac
#
_entry.id   219659e3c63acdd92560a64c819bb9ac
#
_cell.length_a   1.000
_cell.length_b   1.000
_cell.length_c   1.000
_cell.angle_alpha   90.00
_cell.angle_beta   90.00
_cell.angle_gamma   90.00
#
_symmetry.space_group_name_H-M   'P 1'
#
loop_
_entity.id
_entity.type
_entity.pdbx_description
1 polymer ?
#
loop_
_entity_poly.entity_id
_entity_poly.type
_entity_poly.pdbx_seq_one_letter_code
_entity_poly.pdbx_strand_id
1 'polypeptide(L)'
;DVCVVNNVNLSGVGIEKRVTHIDRCVEIVSKALPDWDVFAAKYTVASKDTLEADLRAVYDAKYDHEVDGIIASKPGDTYKDTLNYKWKPYELNTIDFLAVKCPDSMLGPIPYEVVAGKTLYLLFVGISHTYREQLGMGLLAKYKQMFQASSSYYPIQFSPSYDPLAYIYYDADPNLHHKIVELSLSLSLETKDKPTWKFHRIRDDRKMSATYYGNNFRTAELTYLNYIDKFPFDQLYNPAGAYFEANAAGIHSAPNKYKRWIISNVFKNNLYAAKWVIDLAAGRGADLNRYKEIKVSHVLFVDVDATAISELISRKFTARPKQQIKRGAGNQPLDLEKIITKDVRGMTIHTLVADLKTPSDDLIARTYQYGLNTCIVDGIVCNFALHYMCDSVENLRNLLIFVSRMLKRGGVFYVSVMNGKAIFDLLSTINYGESWIVRENDVPKYELKKMYDDKKLAKTGQYIHVRLPFTAELVPEPLCNIENLITEAARVGLS
;
A
#
# COMPACT_ATOMS: atom_id res chain seq x y z
N ASP A 1 -16.30 18.21 20.67
CA ASP A 1 -15.53 18.14 21.93
C ASP A 1 -15.53 19.51 22.62
N VAL A 2 -15.45 19.52 23.95
CA VAL A 2 -15.54 20.75 24.76
C VAL A 2 -14.23 20.97 25.52
N CYS A 3 -13.53 22.08 25.21
CA CYS A 3 -12.23 22.39 25.80
C CYS A 3 -12.31 23.38 26.98
N VAL A 4 -13.33 24.23 27.01
CA VAL A 4 -13.51 25.25 28.05
C VAL A 4 -14.99 25.37 28.40
N VAL A 5 -15.30 25.32 29.69
CA VAL A 5 -16.66 25.54 30.24
C VAL A 5 -16.58 26.49 31.44
N ASN A 6 -17.37 27.58 31.43
CA ASN A 6 -17.37 28.56 32.50
C ASN A 6 -15.97 29.06 32.92
N ASN A 7 -15.11 29.36 31.95
CA ASN A 7 -13.69 29.73 32.11
C ASN A 7 -12.78 28.64 32.72
N VAL A 8 -13.29 27.42 32.88
CA VAL A 8 -12.45 26.27 33.31
C VAL A 8 -11.92 25.56 32.07
N ASN A 9 -10.60 25.45 31.97
CA ASN A 9 -9.94 24.72 30.89
C ASN A 9 -9.99 23.21 31.13
N LEU A 10 -10.66 22.49 30.24
CA LEU A 10 -10.83 21.04 30.28
C LEU A 10 -9.87 20.29 29.34
N SER A 11 -8.96 20.98 28.66
CA SER A 11 -8.09 20.34 27.67
C SER A 11 -7.18 19.23 28.24
N GLY A 12 -6.91 19.25 29.53
CA GLY A 12 -6.18 18.19 30.25
C GLY A 12 -7.06 17.10 30.86
N VAL A 13 -8.37 17.15 30.65
CA VAL A 13 -9.35 16.19 31.19
C VAL A 13 -9.66 15.14 30.13
N GLY A 14 -9.90 13.89 30.52
CA GLY A 14 -10.26 12.80 29.63
C GLY A 14 -11.53 13.08 28.81
N ILE A 15 -11.60 12.55 27.60
CA ILE A 15 -12.70 12.82 26.66
C ILE A 15 -14.05 12.44 27.24
N GLU A 16 -14.14 11.34 27.98
CA GLU A 16 -15.37 10.85 28.60
C GLU A 16 -16.01 11.86 29.57
N LYS A 17 -15.21 12.74 30.17
CA LYS A 17 -15.68 13.81 31.02
C LYS A 17 -16.00 15.10 30.25
N ARG A 18 -15.22 15.37 29.21
CA ARG A 18 -15.44 16.57 28.38
C ARG A 18 -16.74 16.50 27.60
N VAL A 19 -17.09 15.31 27.08
CA VAL A 19 -18.31 15.13 26.28
C VAL A 19 -19.61 15.32 27.08
N THR A 20 -19.59 15.13 28.39
CA THR A 20 -20.77 15.39 29.25
C THR A 20 -21.26 16.84 29.24
N HIS A 21 -20.42 17.76 28.75
CA HIS A 21 -20.75 19.17 28.65
C HIS A 21 -21.33 19.60 27.29
N ILE A 22 -21.36 18.68 26.30
CA ILE A 22 -21.72 19.03 24.91
C ILE A 22 -23.14 19.57 24.81
N ASP A 23 -24.14 18.87 25.36
CA ASP A 23 -25.57 19.28 25.24
C ASP A 23 -25.79 20.68 25.79
N ARG A 24 -25.19 20.97 26.94
CA ARG A 24 -25.27 22.31 27.53
C ARG A 24 -24.58 23.36 26.66
N CYS A 25 -23.45 23.04 26.06
CA CYS A 25 -22.74 23.95 25.16
C CYS A 25 -23.56 24.21 23.89
N VAL A 26 -24.17 23.18 23.32
CA VAL A 26 -25.04 23.30 22.15
C VAL A 26 -26.24 24.19 22.48
N GLU A 27 -26.90 23.99 23.62
CA GLU A 27 -28.03 24.84 24.05
C GLU A 27 -27.64 26.32 24.16
N ILE A 28 -26.44 26.62 24.74
CA ILE A 28 -25.96 27.99 24.88
C ILE A 28 -25.65 28.61 23.52
N VAL A 29 -24.96 27.86 22.65
CA VAL A 29 -24.54 28.35 21.34
C VAL A 29 -25.73 28.56 20.41
N SER A 30 -26.73 27.63 20.41
CA SER A 30 -27.97 27.77 19.63
C SER A 30 -28.76 29.00 20.01
N LYS A 31 -28.80 29.34 21.31
CA LYS A 31 -29.44 30.57 21.78
C LYS A 31 -28.67 31.84 21.36
N ALA A 32 -27.36 31.76 21.33
CA ALA A 32 -26.49 32.87 20.95
C ALA A 32 -26.40 33.09 19.42
N LEU A 33 -26.62 32.06 18.63
CA LEU A 33 -26.54 32.06 17.18
C LEU A 33 -27.80 31.42 16.57
N PRO A 34 -28.96 32.09 16.63
CA PRO A 34 -30.23 31.52 16.22
C PRO A 34 -30.36 31.19 14.74
N ASP A 35 -29.54 31.81 13.91
CA ASP A 35 -29.50 31.57 12.45
C ASP A 35 -28.57 30.43 12.06
N TRP A 36 -27.98 29.74 13.04
CA TRP A 36 -27.05 28.63 12.82
C TRP A 36 -27.65 27.31 13.31
N ASP A 37 -27.53 26.27 12.47
CA ASP A 37 -27.83 24.91 12.88
C ASP A 37 -26.63 24.36 13.70
N VAL A 38 -26.88 24.12 15.00
CA VAL A 38 -25.86 23.65 15.94
C VAL A 38 -26.28 22.27 16.46
N PHE A 39 -25.46 21.27 16.20
CA PHE A 39 -25.72 19.87 16.55
C PHE A 39 -24.74 19.34 17.58
N ALA A 40 -25.21 18.49 18.48
CA ALA A 40 -24.35 17.73 19.38
C ALA A 40 -23.79 16.51 18.64
N ALA A 41 -22.46 16.34 18.66
CA ALA A 41 -21.87 15.08 18.25
C ALA A 41 -22.30 13.97 19.23
N LYS A 42 -22.71 12.82 18.71
CA LYS A 42 -23.07 11.64 19.51
C LYS A 42 -21.81 10.87 19.90
N TYR A 43 -21.72 10.52 21.18
CA TYR A 43 -20.63 9.72 21.73
C TYR A 43 -21.21 8.45 22.36
N THR A 44 -20.54 7.33 22.14
CA THR A 44 -20.85 6.04 22.74
C THR A 44 -19.57 5.45 23.31
N VAL A 45 -19.66 4.90 24.52
CA VAL A 45 -18.55 4.15 25.12
C VAL A 45 -18.73 2.69 24.76
N ALA A 46 -17.85 2.19 23.90
CA ALA A 46 -17.87 0.79 23.49
C ALA A 46 -16.96 -0.05 24.40
N SER A 47 -17.43 -1.23 24.77
CA SER A 47 -16.63 -2.28 25.43
C SER A 47 -16.28 -3.38 24.43
N LYS A 48 -15.34 -4.27 24.78
CA LYS A 48 -15.00 -5.41 23.93
C LYS A 48 -16.21 -6.31 23.64
N ASP A 49 -17.10 -6.48 24.63
CA ASP A 49 -18.25 -7.39 24.54
C ASP A 49 -19.44 -6.78 23.79
N THR A 50 -19.51 -5.45 23.70
CA THR A 50 -20.61 -4.70 23.07
C THR A 50 -20.18 -3.98 21.79
N LEU A 51 -18.90 -4.10 21.38
CA LEU A 51 -18.27 -3.30 20.32
C LEU A 51 -19.07 -3.28 19.01
N GLU A 52 -19.53 -4.44 18.52
CA GLU A 52 -20.32 -4.52 17.29
C GLU A 52 -21.64 -3.76 17.43
N ALA A 53 -22.39 -4.02 18.50
CA ALA A 53 -23.68 -3.39 18.74
C ALA A 53 -23.55 -1.85 18.88
N ASP A 54 -22.52 -1.40 19.61
CA ASP A 54 -22.26 0.01 19.82
C ASP A 54 -21.82 0.73 18.53
N LEU A 55 -20.95 0.10 17.73
CA LEU A 55 -20.54 0.65 16.43
C LEU A 55 -21.71 0.72 15.45
N ARG A 56 -22.56 -0.31 15.39
CA ARG A 56 -23.77 -0.30 14.56
C ARG A 56 -24.74 0.78 15.02
N ALA A 57 -24.97 0.91 16.31
CA ALA A 57 -25.84 1.95 16.87
C ALA A 57 -25.38 3.37 16.48
N VAL A 58 -24.06 3.60 16.42
CA VAL A 58 -23.52 4.89 15.97
C VAL A 58 -23.61 5.03 14.44
N TYR A 59 -23.28 3.99 13.68
CA TYR A 59 -23.23 4.04 12.22
C TYR A 59 -24.62 4.15 11.58
N ASP A 60 -25.59 3.38 12.09
CA ASP A 60 -26.95 3.31 11.56
C ASP A 60 -27.86 4.43 12.12
N ALA A 61 -27.36 5.24 13.06
CA ALA A 61 -28.12 6.34 13.62
C ALA A 61 -28.49 7.37 12.55
N LYS A 62 -29.73 7.88 12.64
CA LYS A 62 -30.14 9.04 11.85
C LYS A 62 -29.56 10.32 12.46
N TYR A 63 -28.93 11.12 11.62
CA TYR A 63 -28.38 12.41 11.98
C TYR A 63 -29.06 13.50 11.14
N ASP A 64 -29.24 14.69 11.74
CA ASP A 64 -29.82 15.85 11.06
C ASP A 64 -28.78 16.59 10.16
N HIS A 65 -27.59 16.02 10.02
CA HIS A 65 -26.49 16.54 9.22
C HIS A 65 -25.75 15.39 8.54
N GLU A 66 -24.95 15.72 7.52
CA GLU A 66 -24.09 14.73 6.85
C GLU A 66 -23.00 14.21 7.79
N VAL A 67 -22.84 12.90 7.84
CA VAL A 67 -21.84 12.20 8.65
C VAL A 67 -20.76 11.61 7.74
N ASP A 68 -19.51 11.90 8.05
CA ASP A 68 -18.35 11.54 7.23
C ASP A 68 -17.69 10.21 7.69
N GLY A 69 -18.22 9.57 8.72
CA GLY A 69 -17.71 8.32 9.28
C GLY A 69 -17.66 8.31 10.81
N ILE A 70 -16.85 7.42 11.37
CA ILE A 70 -16.71 7.21 12.81
C ILE A 70 -15.31 7.64 13.26
N ILE A 71 -15.26 8.33 14.41
CA ILE A 71 -13.99 8.65 15.08
C ILE A 71 -13.94 7.86 16.39
N ALA A 72 -12.93 7.02 16.55
CA ALA A 72 -12.66 6.28 17.76
C ALA A 72 -11.50 6.94 18.53
N SER A 73 -11.75 7.27 19.79
CA SER A 73 -10.78 7.84 20.71
C SER A 73 -10.66 6.95 21.94
N LYS A 74 -9.46 6.85 22.50
CA LYS A 74 -9.26 6.07 23.73
C LYS A 74 -9.87 6.79 24.94
N PRO A 75 -10.62 6.09 25.79
CA PRO A 75 -11.07 6.67 27.06
C PRO A 75 -9.86 7.22 27.85
N GLY A 76 -10.04 8.38 28.48
CA GLY A 76 -8.96 9.07 29.19
C GLY A 76 -8.09 9.99 28.36
N ASP A 77 -8.16 9.93 27.00
CA ASP A 77 -7.38 10.82 26.15
C ASP A 77 -7.72 12.29 26.40
N THR A 78 -6.69 13.09 26.61
CA THR A 78 -6.81 14.55 26.76
C THR A 78 -6.95 15.20 25.38
N TYR A 79 -7.32 16.47 25.33
CA TYR A 79 -7.43 17.20 24.05
C TYR A 79 -6.09 17.31 23.31
N LYS A 80 -4.99 17.17 24.02
CA LYS A 80 -3.64 17.21 23.44
C LYS A 80 -3.17 15.86 22.90
N ASP A 81 -3.83 14.78 23.29
CA ASP A 81 -3.54 13.45 22.77
C ASP A 81 -4.10 13.35 21.36
N THR A 82 -3.25 13.02 20.40
CA THR A 82 -3.58 13.13 18.97
C THR A 82 -3.91 11.80 18.31
N LEU A 83 -3.98 10.71 19.08
CA LEU A 83 -4.20 9.36 18.55
C LEU A 83 -5.69 9.06 18.44
N ASN A 84 -6.35 9.68 17.46
CA ASN A 84 -7.71 9.36 17.08
C ASN A 84 -7.72 8.50 15.82
N TYR A 85 -8.53 7.46 15.79
CA TYR A 85 -8.72 6.61 14.63
C TYR A 85 -10.01 7.06 13.93
N LYS A 86 -9.90 7.42 12.65
CA LYS A 86 -11.06 7.75 11.82
C LYS A 86 -11.31 6.63 10.83
N TRP A 87 -12.46 6.01 10.91
CA TRP A 87 -12.99 5.16 9.87
C TRP A 87 -13.96 5.95 8.99
N LYS A 88 -13.86 5.77 7.68
CA LYS A 88 -14.72 6.42 6.70
C LYS A 88 -15.10 5.40 5.63
N PRO A 89 -16.38 5.28 5.24
CA PRO A 89 -16.76 4.49 4.07
C PRO A 89 -15.94 4.91 2.86
N TYR A 90 -15.45 3.94 2.10
CA TYR A 90 -14.56 4.25 0.97
C TYR A 90 -15.27 5.09 -0.11
N GLU A 91 -16.58 4.93 -0.26
CA GLU A 91 -17.42 5.67 -1.22
C GLU A 91 -17.42 7.18 -0.94
N LEU A 92 -17.25 7.57 0.32
CA LEU A 92 -17.24 8.98 0.75
C LEU A 92 -15.84 9.60 0.66
N ASN A 93 -14.82 8.82 0.32
CA ASN A 93 -13.48 9.36 0.16
C ASN A 93 -13.37 10.25 -1.07
N THR A 94 -12.75 11.40 -0.92
CA THR A 94 -12.46 12.34 -1.99
C THR A 94 -11.02 12.84 -1.88
N ILE A 95 -10.45 13.26 -3.00
CA ILE A 95 -9.14 13.88 -3.06
C ILE A 95 -9.29 15.26 -3.69
N ASP A 96 -8.73 16.26 -3.02
CA ASP A 96 -8.62 17.61 -3.58
C ASP A 96 -7.38 17.69 -4.46
N PHE A 97 -7.56 18.01 -5.73
CA PHE A 97 -6.48 18.19 -6.71
C PHE A 97 -6.42 19.64 -7.19
N LEU A 98 -5.24 20.10 -7.52
CA LEU A 98 -5.07 21.24 -8.40
C LEU A 98 -5.22 20.77 -9.85
N ALA A 99 -6.23 21.24 -10.55
CA ALA A 99 -6.44 20.93 -11.97
C ALA A 99 -5.65 21.93 -12.84
N VAL A 100 -4.86 21.42 -13.78
CA VAL A 100 -4.07 22.21 -14.69
C VAL A 100 -4.36 21.77 -16.12
N LYS A 101 -4.83 22.68 -16.96
CA LYS A 101 -5.05 22.38 -18.39
C LYS A 101 -3.77 21.81 -18.99
N CYS A 102 -3.88 20.67 -19.66
CA CYS A 102 -2.74 20.06 -20.34
C CYS A 102 -2.23 21.01 -21.45
N PRO A 103 -0.93 21.34 -21.48
CA PRO A 103 -0.38 22.14 -22.57
C PRO A 103 -0.51 21.42 -23.92
N ASP A 104 -0.79 22.16 -24.98
CA ASP A 104 -0.95 21.59 -26.32
C ASP A 104 0.29 20.80 -26.78
N SER A 105 1.47 21.20 -26.34
CA SER A 105 2.74 20.51 -26.61
C SER A 105 2.84 19.11 -25.94
N MET A 106 1.97 18.80 -25.01
CA MET A 106 1.89 17.51 -24.32
C MET A 106 0.75 16.65 -24.84
N LEU A 107 -0.17 17.20 -25.65
CA LEU A 107 -1.22 16.45 -26.30
C LEU A 107 -0.61 15.63 -27.45
N GLY A 108 -0.96 14.35 -27.51
CA GLY A 108 -0.42 13.43 -28.50
C GLY A 108 -0.98 12.03 -28.32
N PRO A 109 -0.47 11.06 -29.07
CA PRO A 109 -0.87 9.66 -28.84
C PRO A 109 -0.41 9.20 -27.47
N ILE A 110 -1.29 8.55 -26.76
CA ILE A 110 -1.12 7.90 -25.45
C ILE A 110 -0.09 8.54 -24.49
N PRO A 111 -0.48 8.95 -23.24
CA PRO A 111 -1.82 8.73 -22.66
C PRO A 111 -2.79 9.91 -22.87
N TYR A 112 -2.40 10.98 -23.53
CA TYR A 112 -3.12 12.25 -23.58
C TYR A 112 -3.72 12.50 -24.98
N GLU A 113 -4.74 11.71 -25.32
CA GLU A 113 -5.45 11.82 -26.58
C GLU A 113 -6.33 13.09 -26.61
N VAL A 114 -6.55 13.63 -27.81
CA VAL A 114 -7.52 14.72 -28.02
C VAL A 114 -8.91 14.14 -28.06
N VAL A 115 -9.77 14.49 -27.11
CA VAL A 115 -11.18 14.09 -27.06
C VAL A 115 -12.03 15.28 -27.49
N ALA A 116 -12.85 15.11 -28.53
CA ALA A 116 -13.71 16.16 -29.06
C ALA A 116 -14.67 16.69 -27.97
N GLY A 117 -14.77 18.01 -27.84
CA GLY A 117 -15.63 18.67 -26.87
C GLY A 117 -15.15 18.61 -25.41
N LYS A 118 -14.01 17.99 -25.14
CA LYS A 118 -13.45 17.90 -23.79
C LYS A 118 -12.09 18.59 -23.69
N THR A 119 -11.81 19.13 -22.52
CA THR A 119 -10.51 19.66 -22.14
C THR A 119 -9.83 18.67 -21.20
N LEU A 120 -8.57 18.34 -21.47
CA LEU A 120 -7.74 17.52 -20.60
C LEU A 120 -7.13 18.35 -19.49
N TYR A 121 -7.35 17.94 -18.26
CA TYR A 121 -6.71 18.51 -17.08
C TYR A 121 -5.81 17.49 -16.39
N LEU A 122 -4.57 17.86 -16.15
CA LEU A 122 -3.62 17.12 -15.31
C LEU A 122 -3.93 17.41 -13.84
N LEU A 123 -3.91 16.40 -12.99
CA LEU A 123 -4.28 16.50 -11.58
C LEU A 123 -3.03 16.51 -10.70
N PHE A 124 -2.82 17.62 -10.00
CA PHE A 124 -1.66 17.84 -9.15
C PHE A 124 -2.03 17.84 -7.67
N VAL A 125 -1.07 17.43 -6.84
CA VAL A 125 -1.11 17.51 -5.38
C VAL A 125 0.16 18.19 -4.88
N GLY A 126 0.17 18.64 -3.64
CA GLY A 126 1.34 19.27 -3.04
C GLY A 126 2.28 18.24 -2.41
N ILE A 127 3.59 18.44 -2.56
CA ILE A 127 4.60 17.61 -1.91
C ILE A 127 5.70 18.47 -1.28
N SER A 128 6.13 18.13 -0.06
CA SER A 128 7.27 18.81 0.56
C SER A 128 8.59 18.33 -0.08
N HIS A 129 9.58 19.20 -0.08
CA HIS A 129 10.93 18.88 -0.56
C HIS A 129 11.49 17.62 0.14
N THR A 130 11.42 17.56 1.47
CA THR A 130 11.90 16.43 2.26
C THR A 130 11.18 15.13 1.87
N TYR A 131 9.87 15.20 1.66
CA TYR A 131 9.08 14.01 1.33
C TYR A 131 9.40 13.51 -0.08
N ARG A 132 9.54 14.43 -1.02
CA ARG A 132 9.94 14.14 -2.40
C ARG A 132 11.31 13.44 -2.45
N GLU A 133 12.28 13.89 -1.67
CA GLU A 133 13.59 13.25 -1.57
C GLU A 133 13.51 11.86 -0.96
N GLN A 134 12.67 11.67 0.07
CA GLN A 134 12.41 10.37 0.66
C GLN A 134 11.82 9.37 -0.36
N LEU A 135 10.97 9.86 -1.27
CA LEU A 135 10.37 9.05 -2.31
C LEU A 135 11.29 8.82 -3.52
N GLY A 136 12.43 9.52 -3.58
CA GLY A 136 13.32 9.49 -4.74
C GLY A 136 12.67 10.06 -6.01
N MET A 137 11.63 10.88 -5.88
CA MET A 137 10.93 11.47 -7.01
C MET A 137 11.69 12.68 -7.56
N GLY A 138 12.04 12.65 -8.84
CA GLY A 138 12.55 13.81 -9.56
C GLY A 138 11.44 14.80 -9.88
N LEU A 139 11.75 16.11 -9.81
CA LEU A 139 10.92 17.11 -10.46
C LEU A 139 11.09 16.96 -11.97
N LEU A 140 9.98 16.68 -12.67
CA LEU A 140 10.01 16.77 -14.13
C LEU A 140 10.25 18.26 -14.49
N ALA A 141 11.32 18.52 -15.24
CA ALA A 141 11.74 19.90 -15.60
C ALA A 141 10.61 20.72 -16.22
N LYS A 142 9.70 20.05 -16.95
CA LYS A 142 8.50 20.68 -17.54
C LYS A 142 7.54 21.29 -16.53
N TYR A 143 7.50 20.82 -15.28
CA TYR A 143 6.62 21.39 -14.25
C TYR A 143 7.24 22.58 -13.53
N LYS A 144 8.57 22.71 -13.51
CA LYS A 144 9.22 23.92 -12.98
C LYS A 144 8.80 25.20 -13.70
N GLN A 145 8.56 25.11 -15.01
CA GLN A 145 8.14 26.26 -15.81
C GLN A 145 6.67 26.62 -15.62
N MET A 146 5.84 25.68 -15.16
CA MET A 146 4.39 25.88 -15.00
C MET A 146 4.02 26.58 -13.69
N PHE A 147 4.88 26.48 -12.66
CA PHE A 147 4.57 26.93 -11.31
C PHE A 147 5.71 27.75 -10.71
N GLN A 148 5.38 28.91 -10.12
CA GLN A 148 6.29 29.65 -9.25
C GLN A 148 6.24 29.03 -7.84
N ALA A 149 6.71 27.79 -7.72
CA ALA A 149 6.64 27.04 -6.47
C ALA A 149 7.67 27.56 -5.45
N SER A 150 7.34 27.44 -4.16
CA SER A 150 8.30 27.69 -3.09
C SER A 150 9.44 26.65 -3.12
N SER A 151 10.60 26.98 -2.52
CA SER A 151 11.73 26.03 -2.45
C SER A 151 11.47 24.81 -1.56
N SER A 152 10.41 24.82 -0.75
CA SER A 152 10.11 23.79 0.26
C SER A 152 8.86 22.95 -0.03
N TYR A 153 7.95 23.44 -0.89
CA TYR A 153 6.68 22.77 -1.19
C TYR A 153 6.31 22.98 -2.67
N TYR A 154 6.01 21.90 -3.38
CA TYR A 154 5.85 21.88 -4.84
C TYR A 154 4.56 21.19 -5.26
N PRO A 155 3.96 21.60 -6.38
CA PRO A 155 2.96 20.80 -7.07
C PRO A 155 3.64 19.65 -7.83
N ILE A 156 3.06 18.45 -7.73
CA ILE A 156 3.46 17.28 -8.50
C ILE A 156 2.23 16.64 -9.10
N GLN A 157 2.27 16.22 -10.36
CA GLN A 157 1.17 15.45 -10.93
C GLN A 157 1.04 14.15 -10.14
N PHE A 158 -0.17 13.88 -9.65
CA PHE A 158 -0.43 12.73 -8.79
C PHE A 158 -0.20 11.43 -9.57
N SER A 159 0.55 10.54 -8.99
CA SER A 159 0.85 9.22 -9.53
C SER A 159 0.86 8.24 -8.37
N PRO A 160 -0.27 7.66 -8.02
CA PRO A 160 -0.33 6.61 -7.01
C PRO A 160 0.36 5.35 -7.53
N SER A 161 0.68 4.43 -6.63
CA SER A 161 1.40 3.20 -6.98
C SER A 161 0.64 2.28 -7.94
N TYR A 162 -0.65 2.50 -8.12
CA TYR A 162 -1.52 1.70 -9.00
C TYR A 162 -1.84 2.36 -10.35
N ASP A 163 -1.61 3.67 -10.46
CA ASP A 163 -2.00 4.44 -11.65
C ASP A 163 -0.81 5.25 -12.17
N PRO A 164 -0.56 5.29 -13.48
CA PRO A 164 0.60 5.98 -14.03
C PRO A 164 0.61 7.48 -13.70
N LEU A 165 -0.41 8.22 -14.06
CA LEU A 165 -0.52 9.66 -13.80
C LEU A 165 -1.99 10.08 -13.79
N ALA A 166 -2.40 10.84 -12.79
CA ALA A 166 -3.77 11.27 -12.66
C ALA A 166 -4.10 12.42 -13.63
N TYR A 167 -5.20 12.27 -14.36
CA TYR A 167 -5.77 13.29 -15.24
C TYR A 167 -7.28 13.09 -15.37
N ILE A 168 -7.98 14.10 -15.84
CA ILE A 168 -9.41 14.05 -16.12
C ILE A 168 -9.73 14.79 -17.42
N TYR A 169 -10.64 14.24 -18.22
CA TYR A 169 -11.31 14.94 -19.30
C TYR A 169 -12.59 15.58 -18.76
N TYR A 170 -12.71 16.89 -18.92
CA TYR A 170 -13.88 17.64 -18.46
C TYR A 170 -14.36 18.60 -19.53
N ASP A 171 -15.60 19.06 -19.41
CA ASP A 171 -16.15 20.05 -20.35
C ASP A 171 -15.32 21.33 -20.32
N ALA A 172 -15.34 22.08 -21.42
CA ALA A 172 -14.58 23.31 -21.49
C ALA A 172 -15.08 24.41 -20.52
N ASP A 173 -16.35 24.34 -20.16
CA ASP A 173 -17.00 25.19 -19.18
C ASP A 173 -17.64 24.34 -18.06
N PRO A 174 -17.39 24.60 -16.76
CA PRO A 174 -16.51 25.66 -16.25
C PRO A 174 -15.01 25.34 -16.44
N ASN A 175 -14.21 26.39 -16.65
CA ASN A 175 -12.76 26.25 -16.76
C ASN A 175 -12.14 25.86 -15.41
N LEU A 176 -11.57 24.65 -15.34
CA LEU A 176 -10.93 24.13 -14.14
C LEU A 176 -9.46 24.53 -13.97
N HIS A 177 -8.88 25.24 -14.95
CA HIS A 177 -7.47 25.60 -14.91
C HIS A 177 -7.11 26.42 -13.67
N HIS A 178 -6.15 25.93 -12.89
CA HIS A 178 -5.70 26.48 -11.61
C HIS A 178 -6.78 26.51 -10.51
N LYS A 179 -7.83 25.70 -10.65
CA LYS A 179 -8.83 25.49 -9.59
C LYS A 179 -8.47 24.27 -8.76
N ILE A 180 -8.84 24.34 -7.47
CA ILE A 180 -8.85 23.15 -6.62
C ILE A 180 -10.18 22.44 -6.89
N VAL A 181 -10.10 21.17 -7.23
CA VAL A 181 -11.25 20.33 -7.57
C VAL A 181 -11.30 19.11 -6.67
N GLU A 182 -12.49 18.76 -6.24
CA GLU A 182 -12.75 17.59 -5.42
C GLU A 182 -13.19 16.44 -6.31
N LEU A 183 -12.44 15.33 -6.28
CA LEU A 183 -12.69 14.15 -7.10
C LEU A 183 -12.72 12.88 -6.24
N SER A 184 -13.50 11.89 -6.66
CA SER A 184 -13.42 10.52 -6.15
C SER A 184 -12.97 9.56 -7.25
N LEU A 185 -12.43 8.42 -6.83
CA LEU A 185 -12.08 7.35 -7.75
C LEU A 185 -13.33 6.50 -8.04
N SER A 186 -13.67 6.35 -9.32
CA SER A 186 -14.68 5.42 -9.76
C SER A 186 -14.01 4.14 -10.25
N LEU A 187 -14.19 3.05 -9.50
CA LEU A 187 -13.80 1.72 -9.93
C LEU A 187 -14.98 1.11 -10.67
N SER A 188 -15.11 1.36 -11.97
CA SER A 188 -16.13 0.70 -12.79
C SER A 188 -15.78 -0.77 -12.98
N LEU A 189 -16.71 -1.66 -12.65
CA LEU A 189 -16.59 -3.09 -12.95
C LEU A 189 -16.57 -3.38 -14.47
N GLU A 190 -17.05 -2.43 -15.27
CA GLU A 190 -17.10 -2.54 -16.74
C GLU A 190 -15.79 -2.12 -17.41
N THR A 191 -15.03 -1.26 -16.77
CA THR A 191 -13.69 -0.87 -17.22
C THR A 191 -12.64 -1.38 -16.23
N LYS A 192 -12.45 -2.69 -16.18
CA LYS A 192 -11.50 -3.38 -15.28
C LYS A 192 -10.07 -2.82 -15.32
N ASP A 193 -9.76 -1.94 -16.27
CA ASP A 193 -8.38 -1.61 -16.63
C ASP A 193 -7.96 -0.15 -16.42
N LYS A 194 -8.88 0.77 -16.10
CA LYS A 194 -8.48 2.17 -15.81
C LYS A 194 -9.38 2.82 -14.76
N PRO A 195 -8.84 3.08 -13.57
CA PRO A 195 -9.56 3.88 -12.59
C PRO A 195 -9.86 5.26 -13.18
N THR A 196 -11.12 5.65 -13.17
CA THR A 196 -11.56 6.96 -13.68
C THR A 196 -11.87 7.90 -12.53
N TRP A 197 -11.46 9.15 -12.66
CA TRP A 197 -11.77 10.19 -11.70
C TRP A 197 -13.16 10.75 -11.95
N LYS A 198 -13.99 10.75 -10.90
CA LYS A 198 -15.33 11.35 -10.93
C LYS A 198 -15.26 12.73 -10.30
N PHE A 199 -15.65 13.76 -11.05
CA PHE A 199 -15.74 15.13 -10.58
C PHE A 199 -16.94 15.31 -9.65
N HIS A 200 -16.72 15.99 -8.51
CA HIS A 200 -17.78 16.40 -7.58
C HIS A 200 -18.04 17.90 -7.65
N ARG A 201 -17.00 18.71 -7.39
CA ARG A 201 -17.14 20.18 -7.37
C ARG A 201 -15.81 20.90 -7.48
N ILE A 202 -15.88 22.19 -7.77
CA ILE A 202 -14.79 23.13 -7.52
C ILE A 202 -14.81 23.50 -6.04
N ARG A 203 -13.64 23.54 -5.42
CA ARG A 203 -13.46 23.97 -4.01
C ARG A 203 -13.29 25.48 -3.98
N ASP A 204 -14.40 26.22 -4.01
CA ASP A 204 -14.38 27.71 -3.97
C ASP A 204 -13.85 28.26 -2.65
N ASP A 205 -13.95 27.45 -1.58
CA ASP A 205 -13.41 27.71 -0.24
C ASP A 205 -11.87 27.61 -0.20
N ARG A 206 -11.23 27.06 -1.24
CA ARG A 206 -9.80 26.80 -1.30
C ARG A 206 -9.17 27.32 -2.60
N LYS A 207 -8.06 28.04 -2.45
CA LYS A 207 -7.34 28.59 -3.61
C LYS A 207 -5.91 28.11 -3.62
N MET A 208 -5.38 27.87 -4.82
CA MET A 208 -3.96 27.57 -5.02
C MET A 208 -3.09 28.69 -4.42
N SER A 209 -2.02 28.30 -3.75
CA SER A 209 -1.00 29.22 -3.24
C SER A 209 0.38 28.55 -3.31
N ALA A 210 1.44 29.27 -2.97
CA ALA A 210 2.79 28.72 -2.90
C ALA A 210 2.97 27.53 -1.91
N THR A 211 1.98 27.33 -1.02
CA THR A 211 1.99 26.27 -0.01
C THR A 211 0.76 25.36 -0.07
N TYR A 212 -0.09 25.52 -1.09
CA TYR A 212 -1.31 24.73 -1.22
C TYR A 212 -1.64 24.41 -2.69
N TYR A 213 -1.62 23.13 -3.03
CA TYR A 213 -1.88 22.59 -4.36
C TYR A 213 -2.89 21.42 -4.32
N GLY A 214 -3.94 21.54 -3.50
CA GLY A 214 -4.84 20.45 -3.19
C GLY A 214 -4.35 19.64 -1.96
N ASN A 215 -4.69 18.36 -1.89
CA ASN A 215 -4.19 17.52 -0.81
C ASN A 215 -2.66 17.41 -0.82
N ASN A 216 -2.08 17.10 0.34
CA ASN A 216 -0.69 16.66 0.39
C ASN A 216 -0.58 15.28 -0.27
N PHE A 217 0.52 15.02 -0.97
CA PHE A 217 0.77 13.77 -1.70
C PHE A 217 0.53 12.53 -0.84
N ARG A 218 1.02 12.53 0.39
CA ARG A 218 0.80 11.42 1.34
C ARG A 218 -0.68 11.21 1.64
N THR A 219 -1.42 12.28 1.89
CA THR A 219 -2.86 12.23 2.15
C THR A 219 -3.60 11.69 0.94
N ALA A 220 -3.29 12.22 -0.26
CA ALA A 220 -3.90 11.75 -1.50
C ALA A 220 -3.63 10.25 -1.75
N GLU A 221 -2.40 9.80 -1.54
CA GLU A 221 -2.04 8.39 -1.74
C GLU A 221 -2.70 7.47 -0.70
N LEU A 222 -2.75 7.86 0.57
CA LEU A 222 -3.45 7.08 1.59
C LEU A 222 -4.97 7.02 1.32
N THR A 223 -5.55 8.12 0.84
CA THR A 223 -6.96 8.13 0.42
C THR A 223 -7.17 7.23 -0.80
N TYR A 224 -6.28 7.27 -1.79
CA TYR A 224 -6.31 6.38 -2.94
C TYR A 224 -6.25 4.90 -2.52
N LEU A 225 -5.40 4.57 -1.55
CA LEU A 225 -5.29 3.21 -1.01
C LEU A 225 -6.59 2.72 -0.40
N ASN A 226 -7.36 3.58 0.27
CA ASN A 226 -8.65 3.21 0.82
C ASN A 226 -9.68 2.80 -0.25
N TYR A 227 -9.50 3.20 -1.52
CA TYR A 227 -10.32 2.69 -2.61
C TYR A 227 -9.88 1.30 -3.07
N ILE A 228 -8.59 1.01 -3.02
CA ILE A 228 -8.01 -0.24 -3.50
C ILE A 228 -8.10 -1.32 -2.43
N ASP A 229 -7.68 -0.98 -1.22
CA ASP A 229 -7.73 -1.83 -0.02
C ASP A 229 -8.80 -1.27 0.91
N LYS A 230 -10.03 -1.70 0.65
CA LYS A 230 -11.20 -1.25 1.42
C LYS A 230 -11.11 -1.82 2.82
N PHE A 231 -11.24 -0.96 3.81
CA PHE A 231 -11.42 -1.38 5.20
C PHE A 231 -12.92 -1.39 5.51
N PRO A 232 -13.62 -2.53 5.34
CA PRO A 232 -15.06 -2.61 5.52
C PRO A 232 -15.44 -2.45 6.99
N PHE A 233 -16.69 -2.05 7.22
CA PHE A 233 -17.20 -1.72 8.57
C PHE A 233 -17.05 -2.87 9.56
N ASP A 234 -17.29 -4.10 9.12
CA ASP A 234 -17.20 -5.30 9.95
C ASP A 234 -15.79 -5.58 10.50
N GLN A 235 -14.74 -5.15 9.80
CA GLN A 235 -13.37 -5.25 10.31
C GLN A 235 -13.08 -4.36 11.53
N LEU A 236 -13.93 -3.40 11.83
CA LEU A 236 -13.81 -2.59 13.05
C LEU A 236 -13.99 -3.41 14.33
N TYR A 237 -14.82 -4.45 14.28
CA TYR A 237 -15.15 -5.31 15.43
C TYR A 237 -14.77 -6.78 15.22
N ASN A 238 -14.59 -7.20 13.98
CA ASN A 238 -14.13 -8.54 13.62
C ASN A 238 -12.90 -8.43 12.68
N PRO A 239 -11.73 -8.05 13.21
CA PRO A 239 -10.55 -7.91 12.39
C PRO A 239 -10.19 -9.28 11.78
N ALA A 240 -10.02 -9.33 10.46
CA ALA A 240 -9.51 -10.49 9.77
C ALA A 240 -8.17 -10.89 10.41
N GLY A 241 -8.00 -12.18 10.71
CA GLY A 241 -6.79 -12.70 11.34
C GLY A 241 -5.56 -12.33 10.50
N ALA A 242 -4.67 -11.53 11.06
CA ALA A 242 -3.45 -11.16 10.36
C ALA A 242 -2.52 -12.36 10.26
N TYR A 243 -2.06 -12.69 9.05
CA TYR A 243 -1.04 -13.74 8.85
C TYR A 243 0.23 -13.47 9.68
N PHE A 244 0.54 -12.21 9.95
CA PHE A 244 1.71 -11.80 10.72
C PHE A 244 1.33 -11.16 12.05
N GLU A 245 1.86 -11.69 13.14
CA GLU A 245 1.79 -11.01 14.46
C GLU A 245 2.76 -9.82 14.56
N ALA A 246 2.28 -8.73 15.15
CA ALA A 246 3.04 -7.48 15.28
C ALA A 246 4.29 -7.57 16.17
N ASN A 247 4.39 -8.56 17.08
CA ASN A 247 5.37 -8.58 18.18
C ASN A 247 6.46 -9.68 18.08
N ALA A 248 6.65 -10.32 16.94
CA ALA A 248 7.65 -11.39 16.77
C ALA A 248 9.11 -10.89 16.63
N ALA A 249 9.41 -9.65 17.03
CA ALA A 249 10.74 -9.07 16.90
C ALA A 249 11.73 -9.74 17.88
N GLY A 250 12.68 -10.48 17.35
CA GLY A 250 13.78 -11.08 18.09
C GLY A 250 13.87 -12.60 18.06
N ILE A 251 12.74 -13.30 18.08
CA ILE A 251 12.69 -14.79 18.19
C ILE A 251 13.28 -15.49 16.93
N HIS A 252 13.27 -14.81 15.77
CA HIS A 252 13.72 -15.36 14.48
C HIS A 252 14.99 -14.68 13.93
N SER A 253 15.86 -14.16 14.80
CA SER A 253 16.96 -13.30 14.38
C SER A 253 18.05 -14.00 13.56
N ALA A 254 18.45 -15.24 13.94
CA ALA A 254 19.53 -15.96 13.25
C ALA A 254 19.13 -16.43 11.83
N PRO A 255 18.00 -17.11 11.61
CA PRO A 255 17.50 -17.43 10.27
C PRO A 255 17.31 -16.16 9.41
N ASN A 256 16.80 -15.07 9.98
CA ASN A 256 16.62 -13.82 9.26
C ASN A 256 17.94 -13.13 8.87
N LYS A 257 19.01 -13.28 9.64
CA LYS A 257 20.35 -12.79 9.28
C LYS A 257 20.91 -13.57 8.10
N TYR A 258 20.82 -14.90 8.14
CA TYR A 258 21.28 -15.77 7.06
C TYR A 258 20.50 -15.53 5.77
N LYS A 259 19.18 -15.52 5.85
CA LYS A 259 18.28 -15.17 4.74
C LYS A 259 18.68 -13.82 4.13
N ARG A 260 18.84 -12.78 4.95
CA ARG A 260 19.21 -11.44 4.47
C ARG A 260 20.56 -11.45 3.76
N TRP A 261 21.53 -12.20 4.25
CA TRP A 261 22.83 -12.32 3.63
C TRP A 261 22.75 -12.96 2.24
N ILE A 262 22.07 -14.11 2.11
CA ILE A 262 21.88 -14.80 0.82
C ILE A 262 21.17 -13.87 -0.17
N ILE A 263 20.01 -13.33 0.21
CA ILE A 263 19.20 -12.49 -0.69
C ILE A 263 20.00 -11.26 -1.13
N SER A 264 20.71 -10.60 -0.21
CA SER A 264 21.50 -9.42 -0.54
C SER A 264 22.63 -9.74 -1.53
N ASN A 265 23.30 -10.88 -1.40
CA ASN A 265 24.34 -11.30 -2.33
C ASN A 265 23.77 -11.68 -3.70
N VAL A 266 22.68 -12.45 -3.75
CA VAL A 266 22.02 -12.82 -5.01
C VAL A 266 21.50 -11.57 -5.74
N PHE A 267 20.85 -10.66 -5.04
CA PHE A 267 20.35 -9.42 -5.64
C PHE A 267 21.49 -8.56 -6.18
N LYS A 268 22.57 -8.38 -5.40
CA LYS A 268 23.72 -7.58 -5.82
C LYS A 268 24.41 -8.16 -7.06
N ASN A 269 24.53 -9.48 -7.13
CA ASN A 269 25.23 -10.13 -8.22
C ASN A 269 24.42 -10.21 -9.52
N ASN A 270 23.09 -10.30 -9.42
CA ASN A 270 22.23 -10.60 -10.58
C ASN A 270 21.28 -9.46 -10.96
N LEU A 271 20.94 -8.56 -10.02
CA LEU A 271 19.93 -7.51 -10.22
C LEU A 271 20.48 -6.09 -10.04
N TYR A 272 21.79 -5.93 -9.93
CA TYR A 272 22.39 -4.60 -9.79
C TYR A 272 22.06 -3.71 -10.98
N ALA A 273 21.50 -2.53 -10.71
CA ALA A 273 21.05 -1.56 -11.72
C ALA A 273 20.05 -2.12 -12.76
N ALA A 274 19.31 -3.18 -12.41
CA ALA A 274 18.24 -3.71 -13.23
C ALA A 274 17.20 -2.62 -13.54
N LYS A 275 16.68 -2.64 -14.76
CA LYS A 275 15.62 -1.69 -15.17
C LYS A 275 14.28 -2.08 -14.58
N TRP A 276 13.90 -3.35 -14.71
CA TRP A 276 12.64 -3.88 -14.19
C TRP A 276 12.84 -5.16 -13.38
N VAL A 277 12.25 -5.17 -12.20
CA VAL A 277 12.13 -6.37 -11.35
C VAL A 277 10.67 -6.58 -10.98
N ILE A 278 10.22 -7.83 -10.95
CA ILE A 278 8.93 -8.23 -10.38
C ILE A 278 9.19 -9.02 -9.09
N ASP A 279 8.59 -8.61 -7.98
CA ASP A 279 8.64 -9.29 -6.70
C ASP A 279 7.28 -9.95 -6.44
N LEU A 280 7.24 -11.28 -6.55
CA LEU A 280 6.04 -12.11 -6.44
C LEU A 280 5.83 -12.54 -4.99
N ALA A 281 4.59 -12.42 -4.51
CA ALA A 281 4.22 -12.63 -3.12
C ALA A 281 5.10 -11.79 -2.18
N ALA A 282 5.15 -10.51 -2.48
CA ALA A 282 6.04 -9.53 -1.86
C ALA A 282 5.72 -9.25 -0.39
N GLY A 283 4.53 -9.63 0.06
CA GLY A 283 4.03 -9.38 1.39
C GLY A 283 4.12 -7.88 1.74
N ARG A 284 4.59 -7.60 2.93
CA ARG A 284 4.75 -6.22 3.44
C ARG A 284 6.00 -5.49 2.90
N GLY A 285 6.60 -5.96 1.80
CA GLY A 285 7.75 -5.31 1.15
C GLY A 285 9.06 -5.38 1.95
N ALA A 286 9.37 -6.54 2.52
CA ALA A 286 10.60 -6.74 3.30
C ALA A 286 11.87 -6.47 2.50
N ASP A 287 11.84 -6.65 1.17
CA ASP A 287 12.98 -6.50 0.28
C ASP A 287 13.07 -5.12 -0.40
N LEU A 288 12.11 -4.22 -0.15
CA LEU A 288 12.03 -2.87 -0.72
C LEU A 288 13.37 -2.10 -0.64
N ASN A 289 14.01 -2.10 0.54
CA ASN A 289 15.27 -1.38 0.72
C ASN A 289 16.44 -2.02 -0.01
N ARG A 290 16.42 -3.34 -0.25
CA ARG A 290 17.46 -4.05 -1.01
C ARG A 290 17.41 -3.65 -2.48
N TYR A 291 16.23 -3.54 -3.07
CA TYR A 291 16.09 -3.05 -4.46
C TYR A 291 16.62 -1.62 -4.59
N LYS A 292 16.38 -0.76 -3.60
CA LYS A 292 16.96 0.60 -3.58
C LYS A 292 18.49 0.57 -3.47
N GLU A 293 19.05 -0.26 -2.60
CA GLU A 293 20.51 -0.40 -2.39
C GLU A 293 21.23 -0.86 -3.66
N ILE A 294 20.62 -1.74 -4.44
CA ILE A 294 21.18 -2.24 -5.72
C ILE A 294 20.75 -1.43 -6.94
N LYS A 295 20.13 -0.27 -6.75
CA LYS A 295 19.78 0.71 -7.80
C LYS A 295 18.84 0.18 -8.88
N VAL A 296 17.88 -0.65 -8.53
CA VAL A 296 16.80 -1.04 -9.44
C VAL A 296 15.98 0.18 -9.81
N SER A 297 15.60 0.33 -11.09
CA SER A 297 14.86 1.49 -11.56
C SER A 297 13.35 1.36 -11.29
N HIS A 298 12.76 0.19 -11.56
CA HIS A 298 11.34 -0.08 -11.38
C HIS A 298 11.15 -1.44 -10.72
N VAL A 299 10.30 -1.51 -9.71
CA VAL A 299 9.89 -2.78 -9.09
C VAL A 299 8.37 -2.86 -9.10
N LEU A 300 7.82 -3.95 -9.63
CA LEU A 300 6.42 -4.33 -9.47
C LEU A 300 6.31 -5.36 -8.34
N PHE A 301 5.70 -4.96 -7.24
CA PHE A 301 5.37 -5.84 -6.13
C PHE A 301 3.99 -6.44 -6.34
N VAL A 302 3.89 -7.76 -6.33
CA VAL A 302 2.65 -8.50 -6.51
C VAL A 302 2.35 -9.30 -5.26
N ASP A 303 1.16 -9.16 -4.71
CA ASP A 303 0.68 -9.98 -3.60
C ASP A 303 -0.84 -10.16 -3.66
N VAL A 304 -1.34 -11.24 -3.11
CA VAL A 304 -2.78 -11.49 -2.98
C VAL A 304 -3.39 -10.72 -1.80
N ASP A 305 -2.58 -10.44 -0.79
CA ASP A 305 -2.98 -9.73 0.42
C ASP A 305 -2.91 -8.21 0.21
N ALA A 306 -4.07 -7.60 0.00
CA ALA A 306 -4.21 -6.15 -0.15
C ALA A 306 -3.70 -5.39 1.08
N THR A 307 -3.87 -5.94 2.29
CA THR A 307 -3.37 -5.33 3.54
C THR A 307 -1.85 -5.30 3.57
N ALA A 308 -1.21 -6.39 3.13
CA ALA A 308 0.25 -6.43 3.02
C ALA A 308 0.78 -5.41 2.00
N ILE A 309 0.12 -5.28 0.85
CA ILE A 309 0.43 -4.24 -0.16
C ILE A 309 0.25 -2.83 0.41
N SER A 310 -0.82 -2.58 1.16
CA SER A 310 -1.06 -1.30 1.83
C SER A 310 0.07 -0.94 2.80
N GLU A 311 0.52 -1.92 3.60
CA GLU A 311 1.68 -1.72 4.48
C GLU A 311 2.98 -1.48 3.72
N LEU A 312 3.22 -2.19 2.60
CA LEU A 312 4.35 -1.96 1.71
C LEU A 312 4.38 -0.52 1.21
N ILE A 313 3.22 0.00 0.78
CA ILE A 313 3.10 1.40 0.32
C ILE A 313 3.38 2.37 1.47
N SER A 314 2.87 2.09 2.67
CA SER A 314 3.18 2.90 3.86
C SER A 314 4.68 2.92 4.16
N ARG A 315 5.38 1.80 3.99
CA ARG A 315 6.84 1.71 4.14
C ARG A 315 7.61 2.50 3.09
N LYS A 316 7.08 2.65 1.88
CA LYS A 316 7.64 3.54 0.86
C LYS A 316 7.86 4.95 1.41
N PHE A 317 6.95 5.45 2.22
CA PHE A 317 7.01 6.77 2.82
C PHE A 317 7.92 6.85 4.06
N THR A 318 8.16 5.74 4.75
CA THR A 318 8.98 5.68 5.97
C THR A 318 10.43 5.27 5.71
N ALA A 319 10.71 4.66 4.57
CA ALA A 319 12.04 4.18 4.20
C ALA A 319 12.99 5.37 3.98
N ARG A 320 13.84 5.65 4.97
CA ARG A 320 14.90 6.66 4.85
C ARG A 320 15.97 6.19 3.87
N PRO A 321 16.42 7.02 2.91
CA PRO A 321 17.66 6.76 2.18
C PRO A 321 18.79 6.64 3.20
N LYS A 322 19.61 5.59 3.13
CA LYS A 322 20.79 5.44 3.99
C LYS A 322 21.90 6.43 3.71
N GLN A 323 21.81 7.24 2.67
CA GLN A 323 22.74 8.34 2.46
C GLN A 323 22.40 9.47 3.43
N GLN A 324 23.20 9.58 4.49
CA GLN A 324 23.35 10.85 5.20
C GLN A 324 23.82 11.89 4.17
N ILE A 325 22.92 12.78 3.75
CA ILE A 325 23.35 14.03 3.13
C ILE A 325 24.23 14.69 4.19
N LYS A 326 25.56 14.69 3.97
CA LYS A 326 26.46 15.48 4.79
C LYS A 326 25.94 16.92 4.67
N ARG A 327 25.31 17.40 5.73
CA ARG A 327 25.00 18.82 5.86
C ARG A 327 26.33 19.54 5.78
N GLY A 328 26.55 20.26 4.68
CA GLY A 328 27.63 21.21 4.59
C GLY A 328 27.49 22.19 5.77
N ALA A 329 28.57 22.41 6.49
CA ALA A 329 28.62 23.41 7.53
C ALA A 329 28.35 24.78 6.89
N GLY A 330 27.21 25.37 7.20
CA GLY A 330 26.81 26.71 6.76
C GLY A 330 25.39 26.75 6.23
N ASN A 331 24.60 27.72 6.69
CA ASN A 331 23.25 28.06 6.28
C ASN A 331 23.19 28.59 4.82
N GLN A 332 23.83 27.93 3.87
CA GLN A 332 23.68 28.29 2.47
C GLN A 332 22.41 27.64 1.89
N PRO A 333 21.62 28.36 1.08
CA PRO A 333 20.49 27.79 0.36
C PRO A 333 20.97 26.58 -0.45
N LEU A 334 20.30 25.46 -0.30
CA LEU A 334 20.56 24.26 -1.11
C LEU A 334 20.43 24.62 -2.58
N ASP A 335 21.52 24.49 -3.34
CA ASP A 335 21.53 24.67 -4.79
C ASP A 335 20.70 23.55 -5.44
N LEU A 336 19.43 23.85 -5.70
CA LEU A 336 18.44 22.91 -6.24
C LEU A 336 18.86 22.31 -7.57
N GLU A 337 19.67 23.01 -8.37
CA GLU A 337 20.20 22.46 -9.62
C GLU A 337 21.23 21.36 -9.39
N LYS A 338 22.09 21.47 -8.39
CA LYS A 338 23.05 20.41 -8.04
C LYS A 338 22.39 19.17 -7.49
N ILE A 339 21.30 19.31 -6.72
CA ILE A 339 20.52 18.19 -6.19
C ILE A 339 19.73 17.51 -7.32
N ILE A 340 19.18 18.26 -8.25
CA ILE A 340 18.39 17.74 -9.38
C ILE A 340 19.27 17.00 -10.40
N THR A 341 20.51 17.40 -10.57
CA THR A 341 21.44 16.78 -11.54
C THR A 341 22.20 15.59 -10.98
N LYS A 342 22.35 15.44 -9.67
CA LYS A 342 23.23 14.42 -9.08
C LYS A 342 22.58 13.11 -8.72
N ASP A 343 21.25 13.01 -8.46
CA ASP A 343 20.67 11.71 -8.08
C ASP A 343 19.15 11.66 -8.19
N VAL A 344 18.66 11.71 -9.40
CA VAL A 344 17.22 11.62 -9.70
C VAL A 344 16.84 10.21 -10.19
N ARG A 345 17.57 9.16 -9.81
CA ARG A 345 17.17 7.78 -10.06
C ARG A 345 16.62 7.16 -8.78
N GLY A 346 15.54 7.73 -8.27
CA GLY A 346 14.71 7.05 -7.30
C GLY A 346 14.03 5.85 -7.96
N MET A 347 14.04 4.71 -7.27
CA MET A 347 13.31 3.52 -7.70
C MET A 347 11.81 3.83 -7.77
N THR A 348 11.18 3.53 -8.89
CA THR A 348 9.73 3.59 -9.02
C THR A 348 9.11 2.30 -8.48
N ILE A 349 8.16 2.45 -7.58
CA ILE A 349 7.45 1.35 -6.95
C ILE A 349 6.08 1.23 -7.61
N HIS A 350 5.78 0.03 -8.09
CA HIS A 350 4.48 -0.35 -8.61
C HIS A 350 3.94 -1.47 -7.73
N THR A 351 2.62 -1.55 -7.56
CA THR A 351 2.00 -2.59 -6.75
C THR A 351 0.79 -3.18 -7.48
N LEU A 352 0.60 -4.48 -7.34
CA LEU A 352 -0.50 -5.22 -7.96
C LEU A 352 -1.06 -6.21 -6.94
N VAL A 353 -2.32 -6.04 -6.57
CA VAL A 353 -3.06 -7.05 -5.79
C VAL A 353 -3.55 -8.13 -6.75
N ALA A 354 -2.93 -9.30 -6.70
CA ALA A 354 -3.27 -10.41 -7.59
C ALA A 354 -2.96 -11.75 -6.95
N ASP A 355 -3.84 -12.72 -7.19
CA ASP A 355 -3.57 -14.13 -6.91
C ASP A 355 -2.67 -14.71 -8.00
N LEU A 356 -1.52 -15.25 -7.61
CA LEU A 356 -0.55 -15.87 -8.53
C LEU A 356 -1.06 -17.18 -9.15
N LYS A 357 -2.20 -17.72 -8.67
CA LYS A 357 -2.92 -18.86 -9.27
C LYS A 357 -3.80 -18.44 -10.46
N THR A 358 -3.97 -17.14 -10.67
CA THR A 358 -4.67 -16.62 -11.84
C THR A 358 -3.98 -17.12 -13.13
N PRO A 359 -4.74 -17.42 -14.20
CA PRO A 359 -4.17 -17.80 -15.49
C PRO A 359 -3.10 -16.83 -15.97
N SER A 360 -2.01 -17.36 -16.53
CA SER A 360 -0.82 -16.56 -16.88
C SER A 360 -1.12 -15.40 -17.83
N ASP A 361 -2.04 -15.60 -18.79
CA ASP A 361 -2.43 -14.55 -19.75
C ASP A 361 -3.13 -13.37 -19.06
N ASP A 362 -4.01 -13.65 -18.12
CA ASP A 362 -4.73 -12.62 -17.35
C ASP A 362 -3.77 -11.85 -16.44
N LEU A 363 -2.83 -12.56 -15.80
CA LEU A 363 -1.82 -11.93 -14.96
C LEU A 363 -0.89 -11.05 -15.79
N ILE A 364 -0.47 -11.49 -16.98
CA ILE A 364 0.33 -10.71 -17.93
C ILE A 364 -0.45 -9.46 -18.37
N ALA A 365 -1.72 -9.61 -18.77
CA ALA A 365 -2.55 -8.49 -19.20
C ALA A 365 -2.61 -7.38 -18.13
N ARG A 366 -2.70 -7.76 -16.85
CA ARG A 366 -2.71 -6.82 -15.73
C ARG A 366 -1.38 -6.07 -15.56
N THR A 367 -0.27 -6.58 -16.07
CA THR A 367 1.02 -5.87 -15.99
C THR A 367 1.17 -4.79 -17.05
N TYR A 368 0.40 -4.82 -18.14
CA TYR A 368 0.48 -3.83 -19.23
C TYR A 368 0.17 -2.41 -18.76
N GLN A 369 -0.69 -2.23 -17.78
CA GLN A 369 -1.01 -0.92 -17.20
C GLN A 369 0.21 -0.20 -16.60
N TYR A 370 1.27 -0.95 -16.26
CA TYR A 370 2.54 -0.41 -15.74
C TYR A 370 3.59 -0.20 -16.83
N GLY A 371 3.22 -0.38 -18.10
CA GLY A 371 4.14 -0.35 -19.23
C GLY A 371 5.03 -1.59 -19.33
N LEU A 372 4.67 -2.68 -18.64
CA LEU A 372 5.35 -3.95 -18.72
C LEU A 372 4.78 -4.77 -19.88
N ASN A 373 5.63 -5.12 -20.83
CA ASN A 373 5.35 -6.09 -21.88
C ASN A 373 6.09 -7.40 -21.60
N THR A 374 5.82 -8.43 -22.39
CA THR A 374 6.58 -9.68 -22.34
C THR A 374 8.05 -9.47 -22.72
N CYS A 375 8.92 -10.31 -22.18
CA CYS A 375 10.37 -10.36 -22.52
C CYS A 375 11.17 -9.09 -22.19
N ILE A 376 10.75 -8.28 -21.19
CA ILE A 376 11.48 -7.06 -20.82
C ILE A 376 11.99 -7.02 -19.38
N VAL A 377 11.58 -7.94 -18.53
CA VAL A 377 11.91 -7.93 -17.10
C VAL A 377 13.29 -8.52 -16.87
N ASP A 378 14.16 -7.81 -16.16
CA ASP A 378 15.53 -8.25 -15.86
C ASP A 378 15.55 -9.36 -14.82
N GLY A 379 14.65 -9.31 -13.84
CA GLY A 379 14.58 -10.31 -12.81
C GLY A 379 13.19 -10.46 -12.21
N ILE A 380 12.86 -11.69 -11.84
CA ILE A 380 11.65 -12.02 -11.08
C ILE A 380 12.07 -12.73 -9.81
N VAL A 381 11.51 -12.32 -8.70
CA VAL A 381 11.84 -12.82 -7.35
C VAL A 381 10.59 -13.42 -6.73
N CYS A 382 10.71 -14.57 -6.06
CA CYS A 382 9.66 -15.16 -5.25
C CYS A 382 10.27 -15.73 -3.96
N ASN A 383 10.18 -14.94 -2.88
CA ASN A 383 10.78 -15.31 -1.60
C ASN A 383 9.78 -15.97 -0.67
N PHE A 384 10.00 -17.26 -0.35
CA PHE A 384 9.25 -18.05 0.64
C PHE A 384 7.74 -18.16 0.36
N ALA A 385 7.33 -18.14 -0.92
CA ALA A 385 5.93 -18.21 -1.29
C ALA A 385 5.63 -19.13 -2.48
N LEU A 386 6.64 -19.52 -3.27
CA LEU A 386 6.40 -20.37 -4.45
C LEU A 386 5.71 -21.71 -4.08
N HIS A 387 5.93 -22.22 -2.87
CA HIS A 387 5.30 -23.47 -2.42
C HIS A 387 3.76 -23.39 -2.44
N TYR A 388 3.14 -22.20 -2.30
CA TYR A 388 1.68 -22.07 -2.44
C TYR A 388 1.16 -22.43 -3.84
N MET A 389 2.03 -22.36 -4.85
CA MET A 389 1.72 -22.80 -6.22
C MET A 389 1.95 -24.29 -6.42
N CYS A 390 2.56 -24.99 -5.46
CA CYS A 390 2.77 -26.43 -5.49
C CYS A 390 1.56 -27.24 -5.00
N ASP A 391 0.40 -26.62 -4.84
CA ASP A 391 -0.87 -27.29 -4.53
C ASP A 391 -1.36 -28.11 -5.74
N SER A 392 -1.10 -27.66 -6.96
CA SER A 392 -1.40 -28.37 -8.20
C SER A 392 -0.31 -28.17 -9.26
N VAL A 393 -0.23 -29.09 -10.20
CA VAL A 393 0.67 -28.97 -11.36
C VAL A 393 0.25 -27.79 -12.24
N GLU A 394 -1.04 -27.52 -12.34
CA GLU A 394 -1.59 -26.44 -13.14
C GLU A 394 -1.19 -25.07 -12.60
N ASN A 395 -1.37 -24.83 -11.30
CA ASN A 395 -1.00 -23.57 -10.65
C ASN A 395 0.50 -23.31 -10.76
N LEU A 396 1.32 -24.34 -10.54
CA LEU A 396 2.77 -24.22 -10.72
C LEU A 396 3.15 -23.85 -12.16
N ARG A 397 2.54 -24.51 -13.15
CA ARG A 397 2.80 -24.22 -14.57
C ARG A 397 2.34 -22.81 -14.96
N ASN A 398 1.17 -22.40 -14.53
CA ASN A 398 0.66 -21.05 -14.79
C ASN A 398 1.65 -19.98 -14.32
N LEU A 399 2.16 -20.11 -13.09
CA LEU A 399 3.18 -19.19 -12.58
C LEU A 399 4.46 -19.26 -13.40
N LEU A 400 4.96 -20.46 -13.72
CA LEU A 400 6.22 -20.62 -14.49
C LEU A 400 6.08 -20.10 -15.93
N ILE A 401 4.91 -20.23 -16.57
CA ILE A 401 4.61 -19.64 -17.88
C ILE A 401 4.64 -18.09 -17.77
N PHE A 402 4.00 -17.52 -16.75
CA PHE A 402 4.08 -16.09 -16.49
C PHE A 402 5.53 -15.62 -16.37
N VAL A 403 6.32 -16.29 -15.54
CA VAL A 403 7.74 -15.97 -15.33
C VAL A 403 8.53 -16.04 -16.65
N SER A 404 8.40 -17.14 -17.38
CA SER A 404 9.10 -17.35 -18.65
C SER A 404 8.76 -16.29 -19.71
N ARG A 405 7.49 -15.87 -19.78
CA ARG A 405 7.06 -14.87 -20.76
C ARG A 405 7.43 -13.44 -20.38
N MET A 406 7.54 -13.13 -19.10
CA MET A 406 7.89 -11.79 -18.63
C MET A 406 9.39 -11.54 -18.64
N LEU A 407 10.22 -12.56 -18.36
CA LEU A 407 11.67 -12.43 -18.36
C LEU A 407 12.22 -12.13 -19.75
N LYS A 408 13.16 -11.21 -19.83
CA LYS A 408 13.99 -11.05 -21.02
C LYS A 408 14.94 -12.23 -21.17
N ARG A 409 15.49 -12.42 -22.34
CA ARG A 409 16.57 -13.41 -22.56
C ARG A 409 17.75 -13.10 -21.64
N GLY A 410 18.19 -14.10 -20.86
CA GLY A 410 19.22 -13.95 -19.83
C GLY A 410 18.77 -13.24 -18.56
N GLY A 411 17.47 -12.99 -18.42
CA GLY A 411 16.86 -12.55 -17.15
C GLY A 411 16.90 -13.66 -16.11
N VAL A 412 16.77 -13.30 -14.84
CA VAL A 412 16.95 -14.22 -13.71
C VAL A 412 15.63 -14.43 -12.96
N PHE A 413 15.25 -15.69 -12.77
CA PHE A 413 14.20 -16.07 -11.81
C PHE A 413 14.85 -16.57 -10.52
N TYR A 414 14.66 -15.83 -9.43
CA TYR A 414 15.17 -16.20 -8.12
C TYR A 414 14.05 -16.69 -7.22
N VAL A 415 14.23 -17.86 -6.62
CA VAL A 415 13.28 -18.48 -5.70
C VAL A 415 13.96 -18.87 -4.40
N SER A 416 13.33 -18.49 -3.27
CA SER A 416 13.61 -19.05 -1.96
C SER A 416 12.41 -19.88 -1.53
N VAL A 417 12.60 -21.15 -1.23
CA VAL A 417 11.51 -22.05 -0.80
C VAL A 417 12.02 -23.07 0.19
N MET A 418 11.14 -23.57 1.06
CA MET A 418 11.47 -24.69 1.94
C MET A 418 11.68 -25.97 1.10
N ASN A 419 12.74 -26.72 1.40
CA ASN A 419 13.02 -27.98 0.72
C ASN A 419 12.00 -29.04 1.15
N GLY A 420 11.01 -29.31 0.29
CA GLY A 420 9.95 -30.29 0.58
C GLY A 420 10.48 -31.69 0.85
N LYS A 421 11.56 -32.11 0.18
CA LYS A 421 12.19 -33.41 0.44
C LYS A 421 12.78 -33.51 1.85
N ALA A 422 13.48 -32.46 2.29
CA ALA A 422 14.05 -32.44 3.64
C ALA A 422 12.97 -32.44 4.72
N ILE A 423 11.86 -31.73 4.49
CA ILE A 423 10.70 -31.74 5.40
C ILE A 423 10.01 -33.11 5.38
N PHE A 424 9.82 -33.69 4.20
CA PHE A 424 9.23 -35.00 4.05
C PHE A 424 10.02 -36.07 4.83
N ASP A 425 11.35 -36.05 4.73
CA ASP A 425 12.26 -36.95 5.44
C ASP A 425 12.21 -36.69 6.95
N LEU A 426 12.21 -35.45 7.39
CA LEU A 426 12.09 -35.05 8.79
C LEU A 426 10.80 -35.59 9.43
N LEU A 427 9.68 -35.58 8.69
CA LEU A 427 8.38 -36.05 9.15
C LEU A 427 8.14 -37.55 8.87
N SER A 428 9.15 -38.33 8.42
CA SER A 428 8.99 -39.73 8.06
C SER A 428 8.56 -40.60 9.22
N THR A 429 8.97 -40.27 10.45
CA THR A 429 8.64 -41.01 11.69
C THR A 429 7.42 -40.43 12.43
N ILE A 430 6.82 -39.35 11.89
CA ILE A 430 5.65 -38.69 12.47
C ILE A 430 4.39 -39.25 11.80
N ASN A 431 3.34 -39.56 12.58
CA ASN A 431 2.07 -40.00 12.04
C ASN A 431 1.24 -38.86 11.47
N TYR A 432 0.24 -39.19 10.64
CA TYR A 432 -0.73 -38.20 10.16
C TYR A 432 -1.38 -37.44 11.32
N GLY A 433 -1.46 -36.14 11.23
CA GLY A 433 -2.07 -35.29 12.26
C GLY A 433 -1.18 -35.00 13.46
N GLU A 434 0.00 -35.61 13.58
CA GLU A 434 0.98 -35.31 14.63
C GLU A 434 1.96 -34.20 14.16
N SER A 435 2.64 -33.57 15.15
CA SER A 435 3.54 -32.44 14.92
C SER A 435 4.97 -32.73 15.35
N TRP A 436 5.91 -32.27 14.53
CA TRP A 436 7.29 -32.05 14.94
C TRP A 436 7.42 -30.61 15.46
N ILE A 437 7.92 -30.47 16.72
CA ILE A 437 7.90 -29.17 17.41
C ILE A 437 9.30 -28.84 17.93
N VAL A 438 9.79 -27.65 17.63
CA VAL A 438 10.94 -27.04 18.30
C VAL A 438 10.42 -26.06 19.36
N ARG A 439 10.91 -26.22 20.60
CA ARG A 439 10.55 -25.36 21.72
C ARG A 439 11.72 -24.49 22.15
N GLU A 440 11.44 -23.31 22.61
CA GLU A 440 12.37 -22.43 23.27
C GLU A 440 11.71 -21.90 24.54
N ASN A 441 12.31 -22.18 25.71
CA ASN A 441 11.72 -21.87 27.03
C ASN A 441 10.29 -22.44 27.18
N ASP A 442 10.09 -23.69 26.79
CA ASP A 442 8.81 -24.42 26.79
C ASP A 442 7.71 -23.88 25.87
N VAL A 443 7.98 -22.81 25.14
CA VAL A 443 7.05 -22.25 24.14
C VAL A 443 7.36 -22.85 22.76
N PRO A 444 6.35 -23.33 22.00
CA PRO A 444 6.55 -23.74 20.61
C PRO A 444 7.09 -22.58 19.75
N LYS A 445 8.29 -22.79 19.19
CA LYS A 445 8.94 -21.81 18.31
C LYS A 445 8.71 -22.12 16.84
N TYR A 446 8.79 -23.42 16.49
CA TYR A 446 8.49 -23.94 15.17
C TYR A 446 7.64 -25.19 15.33
N GLU A 447 6.63 -25.34 14.51
CA GLU A 447 5.80 -26.53 14.47
C GLU A 447 5.49 -26.91 13.03
N LEU A 448 5.74 -28.18 12.69
CA LEU A 448 5.40 -28.77 11.41
C LEU A 448 4.46 -29.95 11.67
N LYS A 449 3.19 -29.80 11.33
CA LYS A 449 2.17 -30.84 11.48
C LYS A 449 2.01 -31.58 10.16
N LYS A 450 2.17 -32.92 10.21
CA LYS A 450 2.05 -33.79 9.04
C LYS A 450 0.59 -33.94 8.62
N MET A 451 0.28 -33.63 7.37
CA MET A 451 -1.07 -33.71 6.81
C MET A 451 -1.14 -34.63 5.58
N TYR A 452 -0.32 -35.68 5.55
CA TYR A 452 -0.27 -36.68 4.47
C TYR A 452 0.13 -38.07 5.01
N ASP A 453 -0.31 -39.14 4.33
CA ASP A 453 0.05 -40.55 4.65
C ASP A 453 0.93 -41.20 3.57
N ASP A 454 1.25 -40.46 2.52
CA ASP A 454 2.03 -40.95 1.41
C ASP A 454 3.43 -41.41 1.84
N LYS A 455 3.89 -42.52 1.27
CA LYS A 455 5.25 -43.05 1.49
C LYS A 455 6.31 -42.39 0.57
N LYS A 456 5.89 -41.57 -0.36
CA LYS A 456 6.77 -40.85 -1.29
C LYS A 456 6.36 -39.40 -1.39
N LEU A 457 7.35 -38.53 -1.58
CA LEU A 457 7.10 -37.12 -1.86
C LEU A 457 6.39 -37.02 -3.22
N ALA A 458 5.19 -36.45 -3.21
CA ALA A 458 4.42 -36.21 -4.43
C ALA A 458 5.04 -35.08 -5.25
N LYS A 459 4.65 -34.96 -6.51
CA LYS A 459 5.05 -33.84 -7.36
C LYS A 459 4.44 -32.52 -6.86
N THR A 460 3.18 -32.57 -6.46
CA THR A 460 2.40 -31.43 -5.93
C THR A 460 1.30 -31.97 -5.02
N GLY A 461 0.63 -31.09 -4.27
CA GLY A 461 -0.60 -31.43 -3.54
C GLY A 461 -0.41 -32.11 -2.18
N GLN A 462 0.82 -32.30 -1.70
CA GLN A 462 1.05 -32.75 -0.32
C GLN A 462 1.16 -31.57 0.62
N TYR A 463 0.40 -31.60 1.72
CA TYR A 463 0.30 -30.50 2.66
C TYR A 463 0.92 -30.81 4.02
N ILE A 464 1.46 -29.78 4.63
CA ILE A 464 1.77 -29.69 6.05
C ILE A 464 1.05 -28.48 6.64
N HIS A 465 0.87 -28.43 7.95
CA HIS A 465 0.54 -27.20 8.62
C HIS A 465 1.79 -26.65 9.32
N VAL A 466 2.06 -25.38 9.13
CA VAL A 466 3.29 -24.73 9.59
C VAL A 466 2.94 -23.63 10.60
N ARG A 467 3.64 -23.63 11.74
CA ARG A 467 3.69 -22.49 12.65
C ARG A 467 5.11 -21.96 12.68
N LEU A 468 5.26 -20.68 12.38
CA LEU A 468 6.50 -19.91 12.50
C LEU A 468 6.36 -18.90 13.65
N PRO A 469 7.47 -18.36 14.19
CA PRO A 469 7.42 -17.43 15.31
C PRO A 469 6.63 -16.12 15.06
N PHE A 470 6.23 -15.88 13.83
CA PHE A 470 5.47 -14.70 13.41
C PHE A 470 4.08 -15.03 12.86
N THR A 471 3.65 -16.31 12.94
CA THR A 471 2.30 -16.71 12.56
C THR A 471 1.45 -16.94 13.80
N ALA A 472 0.22 -16.40 13.80
CA ALA A 472 -0.72 -16.56 14.91
C ALA A 472 -1.18 -18.03 15.07
N GLU A 473 -1.36 -18.72 13.93
CA GLU A 473 -1.95 -20.06 13.84
C GLU A 473 -1.11 -20.99 12.97
N LEU A 474 -1.49 -22.27 12.97
CA LEU A 474 -0.98 -23.25 12.02
C LEU A 474 -1.55 -22.98 10.63
N VAL A 475 -0.69 -22.68 9.67
CA VAL A 475 -1.06 -22.32 8.29
C VAL A 475 -0.84 -23.53 7.38
N PRO A 476 -1.81 -23.95 6.56
CA PRO A 476 -1.63 -25.01 5.59
C PRO A 476 -0.69 -24.57 4.47
N GLU A 477 0.37 -25.33 4.24
CA GLU A 477 1.34 -25.07 3.17
C GLU A 477 1.63 -26.36 2.38
N PRO A 478 1.60 -26.31 1.04
CA PRO A 478 2.02 -27.44 0.21
C PRO A 478 3.53 -27.63 0.27
N LEU A 479 3.99 -28.88 0.24
CA LEU A 479 5.40 -29.20 0.10
C LEU A 479 5.88 -28.89 -1.32
N CYS A 480 6.99 -28.20 -1.44
CA CYS A 480 7.63 -27.97 -2.72
C CYS A 480 8.63 -29.09 -3.05
N ASN A 481 8.28 -29.90 -4.04
CA ASN A 481 9.21 -30.86 -4.63
C ASN A 481 10.13 -30.13 -5.62
N ILE A 482 11.39 -29.89 -5.21
CA ILE A 482 12.36 -29.10 -5.99
C ILE A 482 12.69 -29.76 -7.32
N GLU A 483 12.77 -31.10 -7.37
CA GLU A 483 13.03 -31.84 -8.63
C GLU A 483 11.89 -31.65 -9.63
N ASN A 484 10.65 -31.67 -9.15
CA ASN A 484 9.48 -31.37 -9.97
C ASN A 484 9.47 -29.91 -10.42
N LEU A 485 9.79 -28.97 -9.53
CA LEU A 485 9.89 -27.53 -9.86
C LEU A 485 10.89 -27.30 -10.99
N ILE A 486 12.09 -27.87 -10.91
CA ILE A 486 13.12 -27.76 -11.96
C ILE A 486 12.61 -28.37 -13.28
N THR A 487 11.95 -29.53 -13.20
CA THR A 487 11.39 -30.20 -14.38
C THR A 487 10.33 -29.35 -15.07
N GLU A 488 9.40 -28.78 -14.32
CA GLU A 488 8.33 -27.93 -14.88
C GLU A 488 8.90 -26.59 -15.38
N ALA A 489 9.90 -26.02 -14.70
CA ALA A 489 10.59 -24.82 -15.15
C ALA A 489 11.29 -25.02 -16.51
N ALA A 490 11.99 -26.16 -16.68
CA ALA A 490 12.64 -26.50 -17.94
C ALA A 490 11.63 -26.65 -19.10
N ARG A 491 10.42 -27.15 -18.84
CA ARG A 491 9.36 -27.29 -19.85
C ARG A 491 8.90 -25.97 -20.45
N VAL A 492 9.01 -24.89 -19.69
CA VAL A 492 8.65 -23.54 -20.14
C VAL A 492 9.84 -22.69 -20.56
N GLY A 493 11.04 -23.31 -20.71
CA GLY A 493 12.26 -22.66 -21.20
C GLY A 493 13.05 -21.91 -20.13
N LEU A 494 12.81 -22.13 -18.85
CA LEU A 494 13.64 -21.65 -17.75
C LEU A 494 14.74 -22.69 -17.48
N SER A 495 16.01 -22.26 -17.52
CA SER A 495 17.19 -23.11 -17.36
C SER A 495 18.05 -22.67 -16.18
#